data_e1ee4468d8eaa8a642507db9fe6a6e88
#
_entry.id   e1ee4468d8eaa8a642507db9fe6a6e88
#
_cell.length_a   1.000
_cell.length_b   1.000
_cell.length_c   1.000
_cell.angle_alpha   90.00
_cell.angle_beta   90.00
_cell.angle_gamma   90.00
#
_symmetry.space_group_name_H-M   'P 1'
#
loop_
_entity.id
_entity.type
_entity.pdbx_description
1 polymer ?
#
loop_
_entity_poly.entity_id
_entity_poly.type
_entity_poly.pdbx_seq_one_letter_code
_entity_poly.pdbx_strand_id
1 'polypeptide(L)'
;AAGGFGAGIMLFFGGKLASGADTVLDAVGFDEAARNADVIITGEGCADAQSVSGKIVCRVAERSRGKEVVCLCGKIGDGAEKLLEHGVSRLVCITPEEQTSEEAKTHCFENLRNAVRSDILDI
;
A
#
# COMPACT_ATOMS: atom_id res chain seq x y z
N ALA A 1 -8.15 21.26 -1.07
CA ALA A 1 -8.48 20.16 -1.96
C ALA A 1 -9.50 20.63 -3.01
N ALA A 2 -9.14 20.60 -4.30
CA ALA A 2 -9.99 20.93 -5.45
C ALA A 2 -10.79 22.24 -5.30
N GLY A 3 -10.19 23.30 -4.73
CA GLY A 3 -10.83 24.61 -4.57
C GLY A 3 -12.11 24.63 -3.74
N GLY A 4 -12.28 23.67 -2.83
CA GLY A 4 -13.50 23.56 -2.02
C GLY A 4 -14.67 22.82 -2.69
N PHE A 5 -14.45 22.20 -3.84
CA PHE A 5 -15.48 21.48 -4.60
C PHE A 5 -16.20 20.41 -3.75
N GLY A 6 -15.46 19.65 -2.93
CA GLY A 6 -16.05 18.68 -2.02
C GLY A 6 -17.04 19.31 -1.02
N ALA A 7 -16.69 20.48 -0.47
CA ALA A 7 -17.60 21.19 0.42
C ALA A 7 -18.87 21.65 -0.30
N GLY A 8 -18.74 22.10 -1.55
CA GLY A 8 -19.89 22.47 -2.39
C GLY A 8 -20.81 21.27 -2.65
N ILE A 9 -20.25 20.12 -2.99
CA ILE A 9 -21.03 18.89 -3.20
C ILE A 9 -21.78 18.49 -1.92
N MET A 10 -21.15 18.59 -0.77
CA MET A 10 -21.79 18.27 0.52
C MET A 10 -22.95 19.22 0.82
N LEU A 11 -22.74 20.53 0.64
CA LEU A 11 -23.71 21.55 0.99
C LEU A 11 -24.92 21.57 0.04
N PHE A 12 -24.69 21.48 -1.26
CA PHE A 12 -25.73 21.72 -2.26
C PHE A 12 -26.37 20.43 -2.81
N PHE A 13 -25.68 19.31 -2.74
CA PHE A 13 -26.13 18.06 -3.34
C PHE A 13 -26.24 16.90 -2.34
N GLY A 14 -26.03 17.15 -1.04
CA GLY A 14 -26.09 16.11 -0.01
C GLY A 14 -25.00 15.03 -0.17
N GLY A 15 -23.91 15.35 -0.87
CA GLY A 15 -22.78 14.43 -1.07
C GLY A 15 -22.12 14.04 0.24
N LYS A 16 -21.45 12.90 0.23
CA LYS A 16 -20.66 12.40 1.37
C LYS A 16 -19.21 12.27 0.97
N LEU A 17 -18.31 12.66 1.86
CA LEU A 17 -16.89 12.36 1.72
C LEU A 17 -16.65 10.94 2.20
N ALA A 18 -15.95 10.18 1.38
CA ALA A 18 -15.52 8.82 1.70
C ALA A 18 -14.03 8.66 1.43
N SER A 19 -13.39 7.73 2.11
CA SER A 19 -12.02 7.32 1.80
C SER A 19 -12.01 6.68 0.41
N GLY A 20 -11.16 7.18 -0.49
CA GLY A 20 -11.00 6.57 -1.81
C GLY A 20 -10.48 5.13 -1.73
N ALA A 21 -9.56 4.87 -0.79
CA ALA A 21 -9.05 3.53 -0.54
C ALA A 21 -10.17 2.57 -0.12
N ASP A 22 -11.01 2.96 0.86
CA ASP A 22 -12.13 2.12 1.31
C ASP A 22 -13.13 1.87 0.19
N THR A 23 -13.47 2.91 -0.58
CA THR A 23 -14.41 2.77 -1.70
C THR A 23 -13.93 1.74 -2.73
N VAL A 24 -12.63 1.75 -3.05
CA VAL A 24 -12.05 0.77 -3.99
C VAL A 24 -12.01 -0.61 -3.36
N LEU A 25 -11.56 -0.74 -2.11
CA LEU A 25 -11.48 -2.03 -1.41
C LEU A 25 -12.88 -2.68 -1.27
N ASP A 26 -13.91 -1.88 -1.02
CA ASP A 26 -15.31 -2.36 -0.98
C ASP A 26 -15.76 -2.84 -2.36
N ALA A 27 -15.49 -2.06 -3.39
CA ALA A 27 -15.91 -2.37 -4.76
C ALA A 27 -15.29 -3.67 -5.31
N VAL A 28 -14.06 -4.00 -4.90
CA VAL A 28 -13.36 -5.23 -5.32
C VAL A 28 -13.62 -6.42 -4.39
N GLY A 29 -14.41 -6.26 -3.33
CA GLY A 29 -14.69 -7.34 -2.37
C GLY A 29 -13.48 -7.76 -1.55
N PHE A 30 -12.59 -6.81 -1.22
CA PHE A 30 -11.33 -7.07 -0.55
C PHE A 30 -11.46 -7.91 0.73
N ASP A 31 -12.44 -7.60 1.58
CA ASP A 31 -12.60 -8.27 2.88
C ASP A 31 -12.90 -9.78 2.72
N GLU A 32 -13.61 -10.16 1.67
CA GLU A 32 -13.88 -11.57 1.37
C GLU A 32 -12.62 -12.27 0.86
N ALA A 33 -11.91 -11.65 -0.06
CA ALA A 33 -10.63 -12.17 -0.57
C ALA A 33 -9.61 -12.32 0.57
N ALA A 34 -9.47 -11.31 1.43
CA ALA A 34 -8.54 -11.30 2.55
C ALA A 34 -8.82 -12.41 3.58
N ARG A 35 -10.09 -12.77 3.83
CA ARG A 35 -10.43 -13.89 4.73
C ARG A 35 -9.85 -15.21 4.26
N ASN A 36 -9.78 -15.42 2.96
CA ASN A 36 -9.34 -16.66 2.33
C ASN A 36 -7.83 -16.67 1.95
N ALA A 37 -7.12 -15.58 2.21
CA ALA A 37 -5.69 -15.48 1.96
C ALA A 37 -4.87 -15.86 3.19
N ASP A 38 -3.70 -16.45 2.99
CA ASP A 38 -2.71 -16.66 4.04
C ASP A 38 -1.82 -15.44 4.21
N VAL A 39 -1.44 -14.83 3.10
CA VAL A 39 -0.60 -13.63 3.03
C VAL A 39 -1.26 -12.60 2.12
N ILE A 40 -1.19 -11.35 2.49
CA ILE A 40 -1.68 -10.21 1.70
C ILE A 40 -0.47 -9.40 1.27
N ILE A 41 -0.33 -9.21 -0.05
CA ILE A 41 0.75 -8.42 -0.62
C ILE A 41 0.17 -7.09 -1.08
N THR A 42 0.76 -6.01 -0.63
CA THR A 42 0.47 -4.65 -1.09
C THR A 42 1.75 -3.98 -1.55
N GLY A 43 1.66 -2.81 -2.16
CA GLY A 43 2.84 -2.12 -2.64
C GLY A 43 2.71 -0.62 -2.69
N GLU A 44 3.85 0.05 -2.60
CA GLU A 44 3.96 1.50 -2.72
C GLU A 44 5.28 1.88 -3.41
N GLY A 45 5.29 3.01 -4.12
CA GLY A 45 6.52 3.48 -4.77
C GLY A 45 7.60 3.88 -3.77
N CYS A 46 7.22 4.58 -2.70
CA CYS A 46 8.10 4.96 -1.60
C CYS A 46 7.33 4.86 -0.29
N ALA A 47 7.76 3.97 0.58
CA ALA A 47 7.26 3.89 1.95
C ALA A 47 8.02 4.88 2.82
N ASP A 48 7.32 5.79 3.48
CA ASP A 48 7.86 6.81 4.37
C ASP A 48 6.85 7.20 5.45
N ALA A 49 7.18 8.20 6.29
CA ALA A 49 6.30 8.70 7.34
C ALA A 49 4.93 9.20 6.83
N GLN A 50 4.81 9.60 5.56
CA GLN A 50 3.54 10.05 4.98
C GLN A 50 2.65 8.88 4.55
N SER A 51 3.21 7.69 4.38
CA SER A 51 2.48 6.47 3.98
C SER A 51 1.47 6.04 5.04
N VAL A 52 1.65 6.47 6.30
CA VAL A 52 0.73 6.24 7.42
C VAL A 52 -0.56 7.07 7.31
N SER A 53 -0.53 8.21 6.63
CA SER A 53 -1.63 9.18 6.60
C SER A 53 -2.76 8.78 5.65
N GLY A 54 -3.44 7.66 5.91
CA GLY A 54 -4.66 7.25 5.18
C GLY A 54 -4.43 6.73 3.76
N LYS A 55 -3.18 6.40 3.40
CA LYS A 55 -2.86 5.79 2.13
C LYS A 55 -3.31 4.33 2.06
N ILE A 56 -3.33 3.79 0.86
CA ILE A 56 -3.86 2.45 0.58
C ILE A 56 -3.20 1.35 1.42
N VAL A 57 -1.90 1.44 1.68
CA VAL A 57 -1.14 0.43 2.45
C VAL A 57 -1.71 0.25 3.85
N CYS A 58 -1.92 1.35 4.61
CA CYS A 58 -2.51 1.28 5.95
C CYS A 58 -3.95 0.75 5.91
N ARG A 59 -4.77 1.17 4.94
CA ARG A 59 -6.15 0.68 4.82
C ARG A 59 -6.19 -0.81 4.48
N VAL A 60 -5.30 -1.28 3.61
CA VAL A 60 -5.14 -2.72 3.33
C VAL A 60 -4.76 -3.46 4.62
N ALA A 61 -3.75 -2.99 5.36
CA ALA A 61 -3.30 -3.62 6.59
C ALA A 61 -4.40 -3.67 7.66
N GLU A 62 -5.10 -2.56 7.91
CA GLU A 62 -6.21 -2.48 8.86
C GLU A 62 -7.35 -3.46 8.52
N ARG A 63 -7.68 -3.58 7.23
CA ARG A 63 -8.76 -4.47 6.76
C ARG A 63 -8.35 -5.94 6.61
N SER A 64 -7.05 -6.22 6.70
CA SER A 64 -6.51 -7.58 6.62
C SER A 64 -6.77 -8.43 7.85
N ARG A 65 -7.30 -7.85 8.92
CA ARG A 65 -7.79 -8.55 10.13
C ARG A 65 -6.77 -9.51 10.77
N GLY A 66 -5.52 -9.07 10.88
CA GLY A 66 -4.45 -9.84 11.51
C GLY A 66 -3.80 -10.89 10.61
N LYS A 67 -4.09 -10.89 9.32
CA LYS A 67 -3.33 -11.66 8.33
C LYS A 67 -1.93 -11.06 8.16
N GLU A 68 -0.97 -11.86 7.74
CA GLU A 68 0.34 -11.35 7.37
C GLU A 68 0.22 -10.39 6.18
N VAL A 69 0.70 -9.16 6.34
CA VAL A 69 0.71 -8.13 5.29
C VAL A 69 2.14 -7.77 4.94
N VAL A 70 2.53 -8.04 3.71
CA VAL A 70 3.84 -7.68 3.16
C VAL A 70 3.68 -6.48 2.23
N CYS A 71 4.41 -5.40 2.53
CA CYS A 71 4.45 -4.23 1.67
C CYS A 71 5.73 -4.22 0.85
N LEU A 72 5.59 -4.34 -0.48
CA LEU A 72 6.70 -4.25 -1.44
C LEU A 72 6.86 -2.78 -1.83
N CYS A 73 8.05 -2.22 -1.62
CA CYS A 73 8.33 -0.81 -1.84
C CYS A 73 9.44 -0.63 -2.86
N GLY A 74 9.28 0.34 -3.76
CA GLY A 74 10.37 0.76 -4.64
C GLY A 74 11.52 1.42 -3.86
N LYS A 75 11.18 2.08 -2.74
CA LYS A 75 12.12 2.69 -1.80
C LYS A 75 11.55 2.68 -0.40
N ILE A 76 12.41 2.50 0.60
CA ILE A 76 12.09 2.70 2.01
C ILE A 76 12.76 3.98 2.48
N GLY A 77 11.98 4.96 2.89
CA GLY A 77 12.42 6.26 3.40
C GLY A 77 12.24 6.37 4.91
N ASP A 78 12.60 7.53 5.44
CA ASP A 78 12.55 7.81 6.88
C ASP A 78 11.11 7.72 7.41
N GLY A 79 10.94 7.05 8.54
CA GLY A 79 9.64 6.89 9.20
C GLY A 79 8.76 5.80 8.60
N ALA A 80 9.26 4.99 7.66
CA ALA A 80 8.53 3.85 7.08
C ALA A 80 8.20 2.78 8.13
N GLU A 81 9.01 2.66 9.20
CA GLU A 81 8.80 1.72 10.31
C GLU A 81 7.43 1.89 10.99
N LYS A 82 6.85 3.09 10.92
CA LYS A 82 5.51 3.34 11.43
C LYS A 82 4.42 2.50 10.76
N LEU A 83 4.64 2.05 9.52
CA LEU A 83 3.71 1.15 8.85
C LEU A 83 3.58 -0.19 9.58
N LEU A 84 4.64 -0.65 10.27
CA LEU A 84 4.60 -1.86 11.09
C LEU A 84 3.66 -1.70 12.30
N GLU A 85 3.59 -0.49 12.87
CA GLU A 85 2.66 -0.16 13.97
C GLU A 85 1.19 -0.14 13.49
N HIS A 86 0.98 0.01 12.18
CA HIS A 86 -0.34 0.05 11.54
C HIS A 86 -0.75 -1.28 10.86
N GLY A 87 -0.11 -2.38 11.26
CA GLY A 87 -0.54 -3.72 10.85
C GLY A 87 0.16 -4.29 9.61
N VAL A 88 1.14 -3.58 9.04
CA VAL A 88 2.06 -4.16 8.07
C VAL A 88 3.02 -5.08 8.80
N SER A 89 3.15 -6.32 8.36
CA SER A 89 4.03 -7.32 8.99
C SER A 89 5.48 -7.18 8.55
N ARG A 90 5.69 -6.86 7.28
CA ARG A 90 7.03 -6.70 6.68
C ARG A 90 7.06 -5.62 5.62
N LEU A 91 8.18 -4.89 5.56
CA LEU A 91 8.53 -3.97 4.47
C LEU A 91 9.67 -4.61 3.66
N VAL A 92 9.50 -4.72 2.36
CA VAL A 92 10.50 -5.28 1.46
C VAL A 92 10.84 -4.24 0.39
N CYS A 93 12.09 -3.80 0.34
CA CYS A 93 12.58 -2.95 -0.74
C CYS A 93 12.88 -3.81 -1.97
N ILE A 94 12.17 -3.55 -3.08
CA ILE A 94 12.39 -4.32 -4.31
C ILE A 94 13.57 -3.81 -5.14
N THR A 95 14.07 -2.59 -4.85
CA THR A 95 15.16 -1.97 -5.60
C THR A 95 16.49 -2.36 -4.97
N PRO A 96 17.39 -3.04 -5.69
CA PRO A 96 18.76 -3.28 -5.26
C PRO A 96 19.50 -1.96 -4.95
N GLU A 97 20.38 -1.98 -3.94
CA GLU A 97 21.11 -0.78 -3.50
C GLU A 97 21.98 -0.14 -4.59
N GLU A 98 22.44 -0.95 -5.53
CA GLU A 98 23.31 -0.51 -6.63
C GLU A 98 22.57 0.22 -7.75
N GLN A 99 21.24 0.11 -7.79
CA GLN A 99 20.42 0.71 -8.85
C GLN A 99 20.10 2.18 -8.57
N THR A 100 20.25 2.99 -9.60
CA THR A 100 19.73 4.36 -9.63
C THR A 100 18.20 4.36 -9.73
N SER A 101 17.56 5.50 -9.44
CA SER A 101 16.10 5.63 -9.55
C SER A 101 15.56 5.40 -10.96
N GLU A 102 16.35 5.67 -12.00
CA GLU A 102 15.95 5.41 -13.40
C GLU A 102 16.05 3.92 -13.75
N GLU A 103 17.14 3.29 -13.32
CA GLU A 103 17.31 1.85 -13.48
C GLU A 103 16.25 1.06 -12.72
N ALA A 104 15.92 1.46 -11.48
CA ALA A 104 14.86 0.86 -10.69
C ALA A 104 13.50 0.90 -11.37
N LYS A 105 13.17 2.00 -12.06
CA LYS A 105 11.93 2.10 -12.85
C LYS A 105 11.97 1.20 -14.08
N THR A 106 13.10 1.17 -14.77
CA THR A 106 13.27 0.35 -15.99
C THR A 106 13.21 -1.14 -15.66
N HIS A 107 13.80 -1.56 -14.55
CA HIS A 107 13.86 -2.95 -14.11
C HIS A 107 12.78 -3.32 -13.07
N CYS A 108 11.77 -2.47 -12.88
CA CYS A 108 10.75 -2.62 -11.83
C CYS A 108 10.10 -4.01 -11.82
N PHE A 109 9.73 -4.54 -12.97
CA PHE A 109 9.10 -5.86 -13.07
C PHE A 109 10.04 -7.00 -12.65
N GLU A 110 11.31 -6.92 -13.05
CA GLU A 110 12.31 -7.93 -12.68
C GLU A 110 12.64 -7.86 -11.19
N ASN A 111 12.84 -6.66 -10.66
CA ASN A 111 13.07 -6.43 -9.24
C ASN A 111 11.90 -6.97 -8.39
N LEU A 112 10.67 -6.65 -8.78
CA LEU A 112 9.47 -7.15 -8.11
C LEU A 112 9.41 -8.68 -8.11
N ARG A 113 9.64 -9.30 -9.27
CA ARG A 113 9.64 -10.77 -9.40
C ARG A 113 10.69 -11.43 -8.52
N ASN A 114 11.89 -10.86 -8.48
CA ASN A 114 12.99 -11.38 -7.67
C ASN A 114 12.67 -11.25 -6.17
N ALA A 115 12.19 -10.08 -5.73
CA ALA A 115 11.79 -9.86 -4.33
C ALA A 115 10.68 -10.83 -3.89
N VAL A 116 9.68 -11.07 -4.73
CA VAL A 116 8.62 -12.05 -4.40
C VAL A 116 9.18 -13.46 -4.26
N ARG A 117 10.13 -13.85 -5.10
CA ARG A 117 10.74 -15.18 -5.03
C ARG A 117 11.59 -15.36 -3.79
N SER A 118 12.48 -14.39 -3.50
CA SER A 118 13.41 -14.50 -2.37
C SER A 118 12.76 -14.26 -1.02
N ASP A 119 11.86 -13.27 -0.93
CA ASP A 119 11.39 -12.77 0.35
C ASP A 119 10.00 -13.26 0.75
N ILE A 120 9.24 -13.82 -0.19
CA ILE A 120 7.88 -14.28 0.08
C ILE A 120 7.72 -15.78 -0.13
N LEU A 121 8.28 -16.32 -1.22
CA LEU A 121 8.06 -17.70 -1.59
C LEU A 121 9.20 -18.65 -1.15
N ASP A 122 10.34 -18.12 -0.69
CA ASP A 122 11.53 -18.89 -0.30
C ASP A 122 12.03 -19.90 -1.37
N ILE A 123 11.96 -19.51 -2.68
CA ILE A 123 12.34 -20.35 -3.84
C ILE A 123 13.34 -19.68 -4.78
#